data_78d8c1ecabd3638c262616d2d2cc1dfd
#
_entry.id   78d8c1ecabd3638c262616d2d2cc1dfd
#
_cell.length_a   1.000
_cell.length_b   1.000
_cell.length_c   1.000
_cell.angle_alpha   90.00
_cell.angle_beta   90.00
_cell.angle_gamma   90.00
#
_symmetry.space_group_name_H-M   'P 1'
#
loop_
_entity.id
_entity.type
_entity.pdbx_description
1 polymer ?
#
loop_
_entity_poly.entity_id
_entity_poly.type
_entity_poly.pdbx_seq_one_letter_code
_entity_poly.pdbx_strand_id
1 'polypeptide(L)'
;MSSENWAFETKQIHVGQNVDGDTGARALPIYQTTSFVFDSAETAANRFGLSDLGPIYTRIGNPTAQAVEDRIAALEGGVGALLLASGQAATTFAILNVAQAGDHIVASVSYTHLTLPTICSVEI
;
A
#
# COMPACT_ATOMS: atom_id res chain seq x y z
N MET A 1 12.61 17.25 10.18
CA MET A 1 13.68 17.01 9.16
C MET A 1 13.05 16.20 8.05
N SER A 2 13.15 16.65 6.81
CA SER A 2 12.64 15.89 5.66
C SER A 2 13.42 14.58 5.54
N SER A 3 12.71 13.45 5.41
CA SER A 3 13.31 12.12 5.24
C SER A 3 14.03 11.94 3.89
N GLU A 4 13.89 12.90 2.99
CA GLU A 4 14.49 12.87 1.64
C GLU A 4 16.01 12.78 1.67
N ASN A 5 16.65 13.44 2.63
CA ASN A 5 18.11 13.51 2.76
C ASN A 5 18.71 12.43 3.67
N TRP A 6 17.91 11.47 4.12
CA TRP A 6 18.43 10.38 4.95
C TRP A 6 19.18 9.36 4.12
N ALA A 7 20.26 8.81 4.70
CA ALA A 7 20.95 7.67 4.11
C ALA A 7 20.03 6.45 3.98
N PHE A 8 20.32 5.56 3.06
CA PHE A 8 19.50 4.38 2.78
C PHE A 8 19.25 3.54 4.04
N GLU A 9 20.28 3.31 4.84
CA GLU A 9 20.23 2.56 6.09
C GLU A 9 19.31 3.23 7.13
N THR A 10 19.31 4.56 7.17
CA THR A 10 18.43 5.33 8.05
C THR A 10 16.98 5.24 7.60
N LYS A 11 16.75 5.28 6.29
CA LYS A 11 15.39 5.11 5.71
C LYS A 11 14.82 3.73 6.03
N GLN A 12 15.63 2.66 5.94
CA GLN A 12 15.21 1.29 6.27
C GLN A 12 14.62 1.16 7.68
N ILE A 13 15.09 1.97 8.62
CA ILE A 13 14.71 1.86 10.03
C ILE A 13 13.60 2.85 10.39
N HIS A 14 13.65 4.07 9.87
CA HIS A 14 12.87 5.19 10.42
C HIS A 14 11.73 5.69 9.54
N VAL A 15 11.76 5.51 8.22
CA VAL A 15 10.67 5.98 7.35
C VAL A 15 9.39 5.18 7.59
N GLY A 16 8.25 5.86 7.51
CA GLY A 16 6.92 5.28 7.74
C GLY A 16 6.62 5.00 9.22
N GLN A 17 7.55 5.31 10.13
CA GLN A 17 7.41 5.01 11.54
C GLN A 17 7.44 6.29 12.38
N ASN A 18 6.26 6.77 12.74
CA ASN A 18 6.11 7.92 13.64
C ASN A 18 5.97 7.43 15.09
N VAL A 19 6.33 8.30 16.02
CA VAL A 19 6.05 8.08 17.46
C VAL A 19 4.53 8.08 17.65
N ASP A 20 4.02 7.05 18.34
CA ASP A 20 2.60 6.99 18.66
C ASP A 20 2.16 8.18 19.52
N GLY A 21 1.09 8.86 19.08
CA GLY A 21 0.64 10.11 19.72
C GLY A 21 0.03 9.90 21.09
N ASP A 22 -0.57 8.74 21.34
CA ASP A 22 -1.29 8.45 22.58
C ASP A 22 -0.36 7.92 23.67
N THR A 23 0.53 7.01 23.32
CA THR A 23 1.39 6.31 24.28
C THR A 23 2.85 6.77 24.26
N GLY A 24 3.27 7.49 23.21
CA GLY A 24 4.66 7.81 22.97
C GLY A 24 5.52 6.62 22.55
N ALA A 25 4.89 5.51 22.15
CA ALA A 25 5.62 4.33 21.71
C ALA A 25 6.49 4.64 20.49
N ARG A 26 7.76 4.23 20.57
CA ARG A 26 8.72 4.47 19.48
C ARG A 26 8.47 3.55 18.30
N ALA A 27 8.10 2.29 18.57
CA ALA A 27 7.69 1.34 17.54
C ALA A 27 6.23 1.54 17.18
N LEU A 28 5.90 1.42 15.89
CA LEU A 28 4.51 1.51 15.45
C LEU A 28 3.69 0.40 16.10
N PRO A 29 2.54 0.71 16.73
CA PRO A 29 1.61 -0.30 17.21
C PRO A 29 1.08 -1.18 16.08
N ILE A 30 0.76 -2.44 16.39
CA ILE A 30 0.09 -3.33 15.45
C ILE A 30 -1.43 -3.14 15.57
N TYR A 31 -2.04 -2.56 14.56
CA TYR A 31 -3.48 -2.28 14.51
C TYR A 31 -4.26 -3.50 14.01
N GLN A 32 -4.62 -4.41 14.91
CA GLN A 32 -5.44 -5.58 14.61
C GLN A 32 -6.93 -5.25 14.73
N THR A 33 -7.42 -4.41 13.82
CA THR A 33 -8.83 -4.01 13.78
C THR A 33 -9.37 -4.09 12.37
N THR A 34 -10.68 -4.25 12.23
CA THR A 34 -11.38 -4.20 10.94
C THR A 34 -11.77 -2.78 10.55
N SER A 35 -12.16 -1.95 11.52
CA SER A 35 -12.72 -0.62 11.28
C SER A 35 -12.19 0.38 12.30
N PHE A 36 -12.33 1.65 11.97
CA PHE A 36 -11.92 2.78 12.79
C PHE A 36 -13.14 3.65 13.12
N VAL A 37 -13.15 4.26 14.29
CA VAL A 37 -14.21 5.14 14.75
C VAL A 37 -13.98 6.55 14.20
N PHE A 38 -15.06 7.26 13.92
CA PHE A 38 -15.02 8.67 13.52
C PHE A 38 -15.50 9.56 14.67
N ASP A 39 -14.84 10.67 14.87
CA ASP A 39 -15.20 11.64 15.90
C ASP A 39 -16.50 12.36 15.58
N SER A 40 -16.84 12.50 14.31
CA SER A 40 -18.06 13.17 13.83
C SER A 40 -18.54 12.61 12.49
N ALA A 41 -19.80 12.88 12.16
CA ALA A 41 -20.35 12.57 10.84
C ALA A 41 -19.64 13.35 9.71
N GLU A 42 -19.15 14.55 10.00
CA GLU A 42 -18.37 15.35 9.05
C GLU A 42 -17.03 14.71 8.75
N THR A 43 -16.29 14.24 9.78
CA THR A 43 -15.05 13.47 9.60
C THR A 43 -15.28 12.22 8.76
N ALA A 44 -16.37 11.49 9.02
CA ALA A 44 -16.74 10.33 8.21
C ALA A 44 -16.97 10.71 6.75
N ALA A 45 -17.79 11.75 6.49
CA ALA A 45 -18.07 12.21 5.14
C ALA A 45 -16.79 12.62 4.38
N ASN A 46 -15.88 13.32 5.04
CA ASN A 46 -14.61 13.76 4.47
C ASN A 46 -13.71 12.58 4.10
N ARG A 47 -13.65 11.54 4.96
CA ARG A 47 -12.86 10.34 4.69
C ARG A 47 -13.44 9.50 3.56
N PHE A 48 -14.75 9.29 3.53
CA PHE A 48 -15.41 8.60 2.42
C PHE A 48 -15.37 9.40 1.12
N GLY A 49 -15.34 10.74 1.20
CA GLY A 49 -15.17 11.65 0.06
C GLY A 49 -13.70 11.82 -0.37
N LEU A 50 -12.74 11.16 0.28
CA LEU A 50 -11.29 11.24 0.00
C LEU A 50 -10.70 12.65 0.14
N SER A 51 -11.36 13.54 0.85
CA SER A 51 -10.82 14.86 1.22
C SER A 51 -9.97 14.80 2.49
N ASP A 52 -10.13 13.76 3.30
CA ASP A 52 -9.27 13.36 4.42
C ASP A 52 -8.86 11.89 4.22
N LEU A 53 -7.57 11.62 4.15
CA LEU A 53 -7.01 10.27 3.92
C LEU A 53 -6.80 9.47 5.22
N GLY A 54 -7.52 9.78 6.28
CA GLY A 54 -7.46 9.03 7.53
C GLY A 54 -8.03 7.59 7.42
N PRO A 55 -7.75 6.74 8.41
CA PRO A 55 -8.16 5.35 8.39
C PRO A 55 -9.70 5.21 8.47
N ILE A 56 -10.25 4.30 7.68
CA ILE A 56 -11.69 3.98 7.62
C ILE A 56 -11.90 2.51 7.98
N TYR A 57 -11.28 1.63 7.22
CA TYR A 57 -11.45 0.18 7.28
C TYR A 57 -10.18 -0.52 6.78
N THR A 58 -9.73 -1.56 7.49
CA THR A 58 -8.42 -2.20 7.24
C THR A 58 -8.22 -2.71 5.81
N ARG A 59 -9.28 -3.16 5.11
CA ARG A 59 -9.18 -3.57 3.71
C ARG A 59 -8.84 -2.41 2.77
N ILE A 60 -9.20 -1.18 3.14
CA ILE A 60 -8.90 0.04 2.37
C ILE A 60 -7.52 0.58 2.77
N GLY A 61 -7.24 0.62 4.07
CA GLY A 61 -5.98 1.10 4.62
C GLY A 61 -5.87 0.81 6.12
N ASN A 62 -4.65 0.53 6.56
CA ASN A 62 -4.34 0.25 7.96
C ASN A 62 -3.00 0.90 8.30
N PRO A 63 -2.86 1.60 9.44
CA PRO A 63 -1.60 2.28 9.79
C PRO A 63 -0.38 1.35 9.82
N THR A 64 -0.57 0.08 10.18
CA THR A 64 0.52 -0.91 10.18
C THR A 64 1.00 -1.22 8.74
N ALA A 65 0.08 -1.40 7.80
CA ALA A 65 0.40 -1.58 6.39
C ALA A 65 1.00 -0.31 5.78
N GLN A 66 0.41 0.85 6.08
CA GLN A 66 0.86 2.15 5.60
C GLN A 66 2.34 2.42 5.95
N ALA A 67 2.77 2.07 7.16
CA ALA A 67 4.17 2.25 7.57
C ALA A 67 5.16 1.45 6.70
N VAL A 68 4.74 0.26 6.24
CA VAL A 68 5.54 -0.56 5.32
C VAL A 68 5.52 0.05 3.91
N GLU A 69 4.35 0.48 3.44
CA GLU A 69 4.16 1.11 2.14
C GLU A 69 4.99 2.38 2.01
N ASP A 70 4.94 3.27 2.99
CA ASP A 70 5.74 4.50 3.04
C ASP A 70 7.24 4.20 3.01
N ARG A 71 7.66 3.17 3.74
CA ARG A 71 9.07 2.77 3.81
C ARG A 71 9.57 2.23 2.47
N ILE A 72 8.83 1.33 1.85
CA ILE A 72 9.19 0.78 0.53
C ILE A 72 9.20 1.88 -0.52
N ALA A 73 8.19 2.74 -0.55
CA ALA A 73 8.15 3.89 -1.45
C ALA A 73 9.41 4.77 -1.32
N ALA A 74 9.81 5.09 -0.08
CA ALA A 74 10.99 5.92 0.16
C ALA A 74 12.31 5.24 -0.19
N LEU A 75 12.42 3.91 -0.04
CA LEU A 75 13.61 3.14 -0.41
C LEU A 75 13.76 3.01 -1.92
N GLU A 76 12.67 2.82 -2.64
CA GLU A 76 12.62 2.71 -4.10
C GLU A 76 12.57 4.07 -4.82
N GLY A 77 12.45 5.18 -4.08
CA GLY A 77 12.31 6.52 -4.64
C GLY A 77 10.97 6.74 -5.35
N GLY A 78 9.95 5.93 -5.01
CA GLY A 78 8.61 6.03 -5.56
C GLY A 78 7.74 7.05 -4.82
N VAL A 79 6.62 7.43 -5.46
CA VAL A 79 5.61 8.34 -4.87
C VAL A 79 4.66 7.61 -3.92
N GLY A 80 4.61 6.28 -3.96
CA GLY A 80 3.77 5.43 -3.13
C GLY A 80 4.07 3.96 -3.37
N ALA A 81 3.57 3.11 -2.48
CA ALA A 81 3.60 1.66 -2.61
C ALA A 81 2.26 1.09 -2.14
N LEU A 82 1.92 -0.11 -2.57
CA LEU A 82 0.75 -0.84 -2.13
C LEU A 82 1.17 -2.23 -1.64
N LEU A 83 0.88 -2.51 -0.38
CA LEU A 83 1.13 -3.81 0.22
C LEU A 83 -0.03 -4.77 -0.10
N LEU A 84 0.30 -5.91 -0.68
CA LEU A 84 -0.67 -6.93 -1.08
C LEU A 84 -0.40 -8.26 -0.39
N ALA A 85 -1.41 -9.13 -0.36
CA ALA A 85 -1.36 -10.40 0.36
C ALA A 85 -0.38 -11.43 -0.25
N SER A 86 0.07 -11.23 -1.49
CA SER A 86 1.02 -12.13 -2.16
C SER A 86 1.73 -11.43 -3.32
N GLY A 87 2.91 -11.93 -3.69
CA GLY A 87 3.63 -11.47 -4.89
C GLY A 87 2.83 -11.69 -6.18
N GLN A 88 2.01 -12.74 -6.24
CA GLN A 88 1.13 -13.00 -7.37
C GLN A 88 0.05 -11.91 -7.51
N ALA A 89 -0.54 -11.49 -6.39
CA ALA A 89 -1.47 -10.37 -6.38
C ALA A 89 -0.76 -9.07 -6.82
N ALA A 90 0.46 -8.82 -6.35
CA ALA A 90 1.24 -7.65 -6.72
C ALA A 90 1.51 -7.60 -8.24
N THR A 91 1.92 -8.72 -8.84
CA THR A 91 2.13 -8.83 -10.28
C THR A 91 0.83 -8.59 -11.05
N THR A 92 -0.28 -9.18 -10.61
CA THR A 92 -1.59 -9.01 -11.25
C THR A 92 -2.04 -7.56 -11.22
N PHE A 93 -1.96 -6.89 -10.05
CA PHE A 93 -2.33 -5.49 -9.93
C PHE A 93 -1.43 -4.56 -10.73
N ALA A 94 -0.12 -4.84 -10.79
CA ALA A 94 0.80 -4.07 -11.62
C ALA A 94 0.43 -4.14 -13.11
N ILE A 95 0.08 -5.33 -13.60
CA ILE A 95 -0.35 -5.52 -14.99
C ILE A 95 -1.68 -4.80 -15.25
N LEU A 96 -2.69 -5.02 -14.39
CA LEU A 96 -4.03 -4.43 -14.56
C LEU A 96 -4.02 -2.90 -14.44
N ASN A 97 -3.01 -2.32 -13.81
CA ASN A 97 -2.85 -0.87 -13.74
C ASN A 97 -2.42 -0.24 -15.07
N VAL A 98 -1.74 -0.99 -15.94
CA VAL A 98 -1.16 -0.48 -17.20
C VAL A 98 -1.75 -1.12 -18.45
N ALA A 99 -2.47 -2.23 -18.33
CA ALA A 99 -3.07 -2.97 -19.43
C ALA A 99 -4.52 -3.33 -19.14
N GLN A 100 -5.37 -3.29 -20.16
CA GLN A 100 -6.80 -3.60 -20.10
C GLN A 100 -7.16 -4.72 -21.05
N ALA A 101 -8.42 -5.18 -21.01
CA ALA A 101 -8.94 -6.14 -21.97
C ALA A 101 -8.75 -5.65 -23.41
N GLY A 102 -8.16 -6.47 -24.25
CA GLY A 102 -7.79 -6.15 -25.63
C GLY A 102 -6.36 -5.66 -25.85
N ASP A 103 -5.63 -5.34 -24.76
CA ASP A 103 -4.22 -4.97 -24.86
C ASP A 103 -3.31 -6.20 -25.02
N HIS A 104 -2.16 -6.01 -25.66
CA HIS A 104 -1.18 -7.06 -25.86
C HIS A 104 -0.06 -6.97 -24.81
N ILE A 105 0.28 -8.10 -24.20
CA ILE A 105 1.35 -8.23 -23.21
C ILE A 105 2.42 -9.17 -23.76
N VAL A 106 3.67 -8.73 -23.75
CA VAL A 106 4.82 -9.57 -24.07
C VAL A 106 5.54 -9.94 -22.78
N ALA A 107 5.59 -11.24 -22.47
CA ALA A 107 6.22 -11.76 -21.27
C ALA A 107 7.16 -12.93 -21.61
N SER A 108 8.21 -13.12 -20.77
CA SER A 108 9.07 -14.29 -20.90
C SER A 108 8.31 -15.56 -20.51
N VAL A 109 8.71 -16.72 -21.08
CA VAL A 109 8.08 -18.03 -20.82
C VAL A 109 8.07 -18.37 -19.32
N SER A 110 9.09 -17.97 -18.57
CA SER A 110 9.18 -18.22 -17.13
C SER A 110 8.05 -17.55 -16.34
N TYR A 111 7.60 -16.38 -16.77
CA TYR A 111 6.48 -15.66 -16.15
C TYR A 111 5.12 -16.09 -16.68
N THR A 112 5.07 -16.57 -17.91
CA THR A 112 3.84 -17.04 -18.56
C THR A 112 3.18 -18.18 -17.77
N HIS A 113 3.96 -19.12 -17.25
CA HIS A 113 3.43 -20.22 -16.43
C HIS A 113 2.99 -19.82 -15.03
N LEU A 114 3.49 -18.71 -14.51
CA LEU A 114 3.11 -18.18 -13.18
C LEU A 114 1.92 -17.22 -13.25
N THR A 115 1.79 -16.48 -14.35
CA THR A 115 0.79 -15.42 -14.49
C THR A 115 -0.42 -15.83 -15.32
N LEU A 116 -0.27 -16.66 -16.34
CA LEU A 116 -1.37 -17.09 -17.20
C LEU A 116 -2.50 -17.83 -16.47
N PRO A 117 -2.27 -18.71 -15.47
CA PRO A 117 -3.39 -19.29 -14.70
C PRO A 117 -4.23 -18.25 -13.97
N THR A 118 -3.64 -17.11 -13.63
CA THR A 118 -4.31 -16.00 -12.95
C THR A 118 -4.93 -15.01 -13.94
N ILE A 119 -4.40 -14.94 -15.18
CA ILE A 119 -4.84 -14.06 -16.26
C ILE A 119 -5.75 -14.78 -17.25
N CYS A 120 -5.90 -16.09 -17.16
CA CYS A 120 -6.82 -16.89 -18.01
C CYS A 120 -8.29 -16.44 -17.99
N SER A 121 -8.66 -15.51 -17.12
CA SER A 121 -9.96 -14.86 -17.15
C SER A 121 -10.02 -13.63 -18.06
N VAL A 122 -8.95 -13.30 -18.78
CA VAL A 122 -8.84 -12.12 -19.66
C VAL A 122 -8.95 -12.50 -21.15
N GLU A 123 -9.43 -13.68 -21.48
CA GLU A 123 -10.03 -13.94 -22.79
C GLU A 123 -11.41 -13.29 -22.82
N ILE A 124 -11.44 -12.05 -23.20
CA ILE A 124 -12.67 -11.35 -23.56
C ILE A 124 -12.53 -10.85 -24.98
#